data_bac5e4d66825d3600ff832ab67e27490
#
_entry.id   bac5e4d66825d3600ff832ab67e27490
#
_cell.length_a   1.000
_cell.length_b   1.000
_cell.length_c   1.000
_cell.angle_alpha   90.00
_cell.angle_beta   90.00
_cell.angle_gamma   90.00
#
_symmetry.space_group_name_H-M   'P 1'
#
loop_
_entity.id
_entity.type
_entity.pdbx_description
1 polymer ?
#
loop_
_entity_poly.entity_id
_entity_poly.type
_entity_poly.pdbx_seq_one_letter_code
_entity_poly.pdbx_strand_id
1 'polypeptide(L)'
;MIDVINLRKSFGDLEILKGINITINKGDIVAVLGPSGSGKSTFLRCLNCMEDPTSGSIVFKGVDIADMKVDINVHRRHMGMVFQHFNLFNNKTVLQNVMMAPAYLQCKDLKKAKNKNRMIRFKNIFRSKKEELIPITTTKEQIKSETKKQALELLGRI
;
A
#
# COMPACT_ATOMS: atom_id res chain seq x y z
N MET A 1 -0.02 -14.04 -4.19
CA MET A 1 1.13 -14.46 -5.00
C MET A 1 1.92 -13.23 -5.36
N ILE A 2 3.22 -13.30 -5.22
CA ILE A 2 4.19 -12.30 -5.67
C ILE A 2 5.21 -13.03 -6.53
N ASP A 3 5.41 -12.59 -7.77
CA ASP A 3 6.44 -13.12 -8.64
C ASP A 3 7.51 -12.04 -8.86
N VAL A 4 8.74 -12.38 -8.51
CA VAL A 4 9.91 -11.52 -8.69
C VAL A 4 10.71 -12.09 -9.85
N ILE A 5 10.96 -11.25 -10.85
CA ILE A 5 11.57 -11.69 -12.11
C ILE A 5 12.81 -10.83 -12.38
N ASN A 6 13.97 -11.44 -12.34
CA ASN A 6 15.28 -10.82 -12.63
C ASN A 6 15.48 -9.49 -11.90
N LEU A 7 15.09 -9.45 -10.61
CA LEU A 7 15.12 -8.22 -9.81
C LEU A 7 16.57 -7.78 -9.57
N ARG A 8 16.89 -6.57 -10.01
CA ARG A 8 18.21 -5.96 -9.82
C ARG A 8 18.08 -4.62 -9.11
N LYS A 9 19.03 -4.33 -8.24
CA LYS A 9 19.14 -3.03 -7.57
C LYS A 9 20.59 -2.63 -7.43
N SER A 10 20.89 -1.44 -7.93
CA SER A 10 22.20 -0.78 -7.75
C SER A 10 22.02 0.55 -7.03
N PHE A 11 23.06 0.96 -6.31
CA PHE A 11 23.22 2.29 -5.74
C PHE A 11 24.54 2.86 -6.30
N GLY A 12 24.43 3.77 -7.27
CA GLY A 12 25.57 4.17 -8.09
C GLY A 12 26.16 2.94 -8.80
N ASP A 13 27.45 2.74 -8.67
CA ASP A 13 28.18 1.62 -9.30
C ASP A 13 28.08 0.30 -8.53
N LEU A 14 27.50 0.31 -7.33
CA LEU A 14 27.40 -0.88 -6.47
C LEU A 14 26.12 -1.63 -6.73
N GLU A 15 26.20 -2.78 -7.39
CA GLU A 15 25.07 -3.70 -7.59
C GLU A 15 24.84 -4.56 -6.34
N ILE A 16 23.69 -4.35 -5.66
CA ILE A 16 23.32 -5.06 -4.44
C ILE A 16 22.46 -6.30 -4.75
N LEU A 17 21.45 -6.15 -5.61
CA LEU A 17 20.62 -7.27 -6.05
C LEU A 17 20.98 -7.61 -7.49
N LYS A 18 21.36 -8.87 -7.72
CA LYS A 18 22.02 -9.33 -8.95
C LYS A 18 21.14 -10.26 -9.78
N GLY A 19 19.85 -9.93 -9.93
CA GLY A 19 18.92 -10.73 -10.73
C GLY A 19 18.21 -11.82 -9.93
N ILE A 20 17.47 -11.44 -8.88
CA ILE A 20 16.71 -12.37 -8.05
C ILE A 20 15.46 -12.81 -8.78
N ASN A 21 15.22 -14.12 -8.77
CA ASN A 21 14.01 -14.74 -9.27
C ASN A 21 13.40 -15.58 -8.15
N ILE A 22 12.15 -15.29 -7.76
CA ILE A 22 11.42 -16.03 -6.73
C ILE A 22 9.91 -15.84 -6.90
N THR A 23 9.16 -16.91 -6.71
CA THR A 23 7.69 -16.89 -6.58
C THR A 23 7.31 -17.14 -5.13
N ILE A 24 6.49 -16.26 -4.55
CA ILE A 24 5.94 -16.38 -3.20
C ILE A 24 4.43 -16.58 -3.31
N ASN A 25 3.95 -17.73 -2.90
CA ASN A 25 2.54 -18.08 -2.97
C ASN A 25 1.79 -17.64 -1.70
N LYS A 26 0.46 -17.72 -1.77
CA LYS A 26 -0.37 -17.45 -0.60
C LYS A 26 -0.14 -18.52 0.46
N GLY A 27 0.24 -18.08 1.66
CA GLY A 27 0.50 -18.95 2.80
C GLY A 27 1.96 -19.32 2.99
N ASP A 28 2.84 -18.99 2.04
CA ASP A 28 4.28 -19.23 2.18
C ASP A 28 4.87 -18.37 3.30
N ILE A 29 5.80 -18.97 4.03
CA ILE A 29 6.67 -18.29 4.98
C ILE A 29 8.10 -18.37 4.44
N VAL A 30 8.65 -17.23 4.04
CA VAL A 30 9.97 -17.15 3.42
C VAL A 30 10.95 -16.48 4.36
N ALA A 31 12.05 -17.17 4.68
CA ALA A 31 13.17 -16.62 5.43
C ALA A 31 14.29 -16.18 4.48
N VAL A 32 14.74 -14.92 4.61
CA VAL A 32 15.86 -14.38 3.84
C VAL A 32 17.10 -14.36 4.72
N LEU A 33 18.07 -15.24 4.44
CA LEU A 33 19.29 -15.43 5.22
C LEU A 33 20.51 -14.86 4.47
N GLY A 34 21.51 -14.42 5.20
CA GLY A 34 22.78 -13.93 4.67
C GLY A 34 23.50 -12.98 5.62
N PRO A 35 24.79 -12.66 5.37
CA PRO A 35 25.58 -11.77 6.21
C PRO A 35 25.04 -10.33 6.19
N SER A 36 25.54 -9.50 7.12
CA SER A 36 25.21 -8.06 7.11
C SER A 36 25.66 -7.43 5.78
N GLY A 37 24.87 -6.52 5.23
CA GLY A 37 25.18 -5.88 3.95
C GLY A 37 24.85 -6.68 2.70
N SER A 38 24.37 -7.93 2.79
CA SER A 38 24.04 -8.77 1.62
C SER A 38 22.78 -8.39 0.85
N GLY A 39 22.14 -7.26 1.17
CA GLY A 39 20.99 -6.77 0.43
C GLY A 39 19.61 -7.25 0.92
N LYS A 40 19.51 -7.99 2.04
CA LYS A 40 18.23 -8.52 2.56
C LYS A 40 17.17 -7.43 2.76
N SER A 41 17.54 -6.36 3.43
CA SER A 41 16.63 -5.23 3.68
C SER A 41 16.30 -4.49 2.38
N THR A 42 17.25 -4.39 1.45
CA THR A 42 17.04 -3.82 0.12
C THR A 42 16.02 -4.65 -0.66
N PHE A 43 16.17 -5.98 -0.65
CA PHE A 43 15.22 -6.88 -1.28
C PHE A 43 13.80 -6.70 -0.72
N LEU A 44 13.63 -6.71 0.62
CA LEU A 44 12.33 -6.51 1.25
C LEU A 44 11.73 -5.13 0.93
N ARG A 45 12.56 -4.08 0.85
CA ARG A 45 12.10 -2.74 0.45
C ARG A 45 11.70 -2.66 -1.03
N CYS A 46 12.38 -3.40 -1.89
CA CYS A 46 12.00 -3.50 -3.30
C CYS A 46 10.65 -4.22 -3.46
N LEU A 47 10.36 -5.27 -2.69
CA LEU A 47 9.10 -6.02 -2.78
C LEU A 47 7.85 -5.15 -2.59
N ASN A 48 7.92 -4.07 -1.83
CA ASN A 48 6.82 -3.12 -1.69
C ASN A 48 7.10 -1.76 -2.36
N CYS A 49 8.13 -1.70 -3.22
CA CYS A 49 8.59 -0.51 -3.94
C CYS A 49 8.85 0.71 -3.02
N MET A 50 9.26 0.49 -1.75
CA MET A 50 9.83 1.56 -0.93
C MET A 50 11.22 1.96 -1.45
N GLU A 51 11.87 1.03 -2.12
CA GLU A 51 13.09 1.20 -2.88
C GLU A 51 12.80 0.73 -4.31
N ASP A 52 12.88 1.62 -5.28
CA ASP A 52 12.58 1.27 -6.66
C ASP A 52 13.68 0.36 -7.22
N PRO A 53 13.35 -0.78 -7.86
CA PRO A 53 14.33 -1.60 -8.53
C PRO A 53 15.04 -0.82 -9.63
N THR A 54 16.30 -1.20 -9.91
CA THR A 54 17.01 -0.67 -11.09
C THR A 54 16.52 -1.33 -12.36
N SER A 55 16.19 -2.63 -12.28
CA SER A 55 15.55 -3.39 -13.37
C SER A 55 14.90 -4.67 -12.82
N GLY A 56 14.18 -5.38 -13.70
CA GLY A 56 13.38 -6.52 -13.33
C GLY A 56 11.94 -6.15 -13.02
N SER A 57 11.12 -7.15 -12.69
CA SER A 57 9.69 -6.99 -12.43
C SER A 57 9.28 -7.58 -11.10
N ILE A 58 8.26 -6.99 -10.49
CA ILE A 58 7.62 -7.48 -9.28
C ILE A 58 6.12 -7.56 -9.54
N VAL A 59 5.65 -8.75 -9.87
CA VAL A 59 4.24 -8.96 -10.21
C VAL A 59 3.45 -9.31 -8.94
N PHE A 60 2.58 -8.42 -8.52
CA PHE A 60 1.67 -8.60 -7.38
C PHE A 60 0.22 -8.61 -7.86
N LYS A 61 -0.49 -9.72 -7.62
CA LYS A 61 -1.88 -9.91 -8.06
C LYS A 61 -2.07 -9.64 -9.58
N GLY A 62 -1.10 -10.06 -10.40
CA GLY A 62 -1.13 -9.91 -11.86
C GLY A 62 -0.73 -8.54 -12.38
N VAL A 63 -0.26 -7.64 -11.53
CA VAL A 63 0.20 -6.30 -11.91
C VAL A 63 1.68 -6.16 -11.58
N ASP A 64 2.49 -5.72 -12.54
CA ASP A 64 3.88 -5.36 -12.26
C ASP A 64 3.93 -4.03 -11.51
N ILE A 65 4.20 -4.12 -10.20
CA ILE A 65 4.23 -2.95 -9.32
C ILE A 65 5.55 -2.17 -9.40
N ALA A 66 6.55 -2.69 -10.10
CA ALA A 66 7.79 -2.00 -10.39
C ALA A 66 7.65 -1.04 -11.60
N ASP A 67 6.59 -1.17 -12.42
CA ASP A 67 6.31 -0.20 -13.49
C ASP A 67 5.91 1.15 -12.90
N MET A 68 6.66 2.20 -13.22
CA MET A 68 6.42 3.58 -12.77
C MET A 68 5.06 4.15 -13.19
N LYS A 69 4.37 3.53 -14.15
CA LYS A 69 3.01 3.91 -14.57
C LYS A 69 1.94 3.44 -13.59
N VAL A 70 2.26 2.50 -12.71
CA VAL A 70 1.35 1.93 -11.73
C VAL A 70 1.28 2.80 -10.48
N ASP A 71 0.08 3.15 -10.02
CA ASP A 71 -0.09 3.80 -8.71
C ASP A 71 0.16 2.77 -7.59
N ILE A 72 1.40 2.67 -7.15
CA ILE A 72 1.84 1.75 -6.10
C ILE A 72 1.05 1.92 -4.80
N ASN A 73 0.49 3.10 -4.51
CA ASN A 73 -0.28 3.32 -3.28
C ASN A 73 -1.56 2.47 -3.23
N VAL A 74 -2.10 2.09 -4.38
CA VAL A 74 -3.25 1.16 -4.45
C VAL A 74 -2.82 -0.23 -3.98
N HIS A 75 -1.65 -0.68 -4.38
CA HIS A 75 -1.12 -2.02 -4.06
C HIS A 75 -0.57 -2.09 -2.63
N ARG A 76 0.10 -1.04 -2.14
CA ARG A 76 0.59 -0.95 -0.75
C ARG A 76 -0.50 -1.06 0.31
N ARG A 77 -1.76 -0.78 0.00
CA ARG A 77 -2.89 -1.03 0.91
C ARG A 77 -3.06 -2.51 1.27
N HIS A 78 -2.51 -3.41 0.44
CA HIS A 78 -2.59 -4.86 0.61
C HIS A 78 -1.27 -5.48 1.07
N MET A 79 -0.27 -4.66 1.37
CA MET A 79 1.05 -5.07 1.81
C MET A 79 1.36 -4.42 3.16
N GLY A 80 1.72 -5.24 4.15
CA GLY A 80 2.23 -4.77 5.43
C GLY A 80 3.75 -4.89 5.48
N MET A 81 4.42 -3.95 6.16
CA MET A 81 5.85 -4.04 6.45
C MET A 81 6.10 -3.68 7.91
N VAL A 82 6.82 -4.55 8.61
CA VAL A 82 7.26 -4.29 9.98
C VAL A 82 8.74 -3.92 9.94
N PHE A 83 9.06 -2.74 10.50
CA PHE A 83 10.42 -2.23 10.55
C PHE A 83 11.09 -2.58 11.90
N GLN A 84 12.43 -2.58 11.93
CA GLN A 84 13.19 -2.73 13.17
C GLN A 84 12.92 -1.60 14.18
N HIS A 85 12.72 -0.39 13.69
CA HIS A 85 12.29 0.76 14.50
C HIS A 85 10.78 0.88 14.44
N PHE A 86 10.16 1.29 15.54
CA PHE A 86 8.69 1.40 15.64
C PHE A 86 8.09 2.41 14.66
N ASN A 87 8.87 3.40 14.19
CA ASN A 87 8.46 4.43 13.22
C ASN A 87 7.13 5.11 13.59
N LEU A 88 6.94 5.34 14.89
CA LEU A 88 5.76 6.02 15.40
C LEU A 88 5.92 7.54 15.27
N PHE A 89 4.82 8.21 15.07
CA PHE A 89 4.76 9.66 15.14
C PHE A 89 4.79 10.09 16.61
N ASN A 90 5.90 10.67 17.06
CA ASN A 90 6.14 11.03 18.47
C ASN A 90 5.17 12.08 19.00
N ASN A 91 4.57 12.90 18.12
CA ASN A 91 3.57 13.90 18.48
C ASN A 91 2.13 13.34 18.52
N LYS A 92 1.96 12.02 18.50
CA LYS A 92 0.66 11.33 18.53
C LYS A 92 0.63 10.24 19.58
N THR A 93 -0.56 10.02 20.14
CA THR A 93 -0.78 8.88 21.03
C THR A 93 -0.70 7.56 20.27
N VAL A 94 -0.56 6.44 20.98
CA VAL A 94 -0.59 5.09 20.39
C VAL A 94 -1.87 4.90 19.57
N LEU A 95 -3.02 5.22 20.14
CA LEU A 95 -4.31 5.13 19.46
C LEU A 95 -4.34 5.96 18.16
N GLN A 96 -3.81 7.17 18.19
CA GLN A 96 -3.74 8.03 17.01
C GLN A 96 -2.80 7.46 15.93
N ASN A 97 -1.69 6.85 16.32
CA ASN A 97 -0.78 6.17 15.38
C ASN A 97 -1.49 5.00 14.68
N VAL A 98 -2.19 4.15 15.43
CA VAL A 98 -2.93 3.00 14.86
C VAL A 98 -4.07 3.48 13.95
N MET A 99 -4.79 4.52 14.32
CA MET A 99 -5.93 5.04 13.55
C MET A 99 -5.53 5.77 12.27
N MET A 100 -4.31 6.31 12.19
CA MET A 100 -3.94 7.31 11.17
C MET A 100 -4.12 6.80 9.75
N ALA A 101 -3.51 5.67 9.42
CA ALA A 101 -3.54 5.14 8.05
C ALA A 101 -4.96 4.72 7.62
N PRO A 102 -5.70 3.90 8.37
CA PRO A 102 -7.05 3.49 7.97
C PRO A 102 -8.03 4.68 7.89
N ALA A 103 -7.99 5.62 8.84
CA ALA A 103 -8.84 6.80 8.80
C ALA A 103 -8.52 7.70 7.59
N TYR A 104 -7.23 7.91 7.31
CA TYR A 104 -6.81 8.70 6.15
C TYR A 104 -7.27 8.08 4.83
N LEU A 105 -7.05 6.76 4.65
CA LEU A 105 -7.40 6.06 3.42
C LEU A 105 -8.92 6.09 3.17
N GLN A 106 -9.72 5.77 4.17
CA GLN A 106 -11.19 5.80 4.06
C GLN A 106 -11.71 7.23 3.77
N CYS A 107 -11.15 8.25 4.44
CA CYS A 107 -11.51 9.65 4.16
C CYS A 107 -11.10 10.08 2.73
N LYS A 108 -9.96 9.61 2.23
CA LYS A 108 -9.50 9.86 0.86
C LYS A 108 -10.43 9.21 -0.16
N ASP A 109 -10.86 7.98 0.08
CA ASP A 109 -11.80 7.26 -0.79
C ASP A 109 -13.17 7.92 -0.79
N LEU A 110 -13.68 8.34 0.37
CA LEU A 110 -14.90 9.14 0.48
C LEU A 110 -14.81 10.45 -0.33
N LYS A 111 -13.67 11.15 -0.25
CA LYS A 111 -13.45 12.38 -1.03
C LYS A 111 -13.42 12.11 -2.53
N LYS A 112 -12.77 11.01 -2.96
CA LYS A 112 -12.77 10.58 -4.37
C LYS A 112 -14.19 10.29 -4.88
N ALA A 113 -14.98 9.53 -4.09
CA ALA A 113 -16.37 9.22 -4.44
C ALA A 113 -17.24 10.47 -4.56
N LYS A 114 -17.12 11.41 -3.60
CA LYS A 114 -17.84 12.69 -3.66
C LYS A 114 -17.49 13.52 -4.90
N ASN A 115 -16.20 13.61 -5.23
CA ASN A 115 -15.74 14.34 -6.41
C ASN A 115 -16.24 13.67 -7.70
N LYS A 116 -16.19 12.35 -7.79
CA LYS A 116 -16.72 11.61 -8.95
C LYS A 116 -18.21 11.84 -9.11
N ASN A 117 -18.99 11.78 -8.03
CA ASN A 117 -20.42 12.08 -8.06
C ASN A 117 -20.71 13.51 -8.52
N ARG A 118 -19.89 14.50 -8.11
CA ARG A 118 -20.02 15.87 -8.59
C ARG A 118 -19.80 15.97 -10.11
N MET A 119 -18.80 15.25 -10.63
CA MET A 119 -18.55 15.18 -12.07
C MET A 119 -19.68 14.46 -12.82
N ILE A 120 -20.21 13.35 -12.29
CA ILE A 120 -21.34 12.63 -12.88
C ILE A 120 -22.58 13.53 -12.94
N ARG A 121 -22.89 14.24 -11.84
CA ARG A 121 -24.02 15.20 -11.82
C ARG A 121 -23.88 16.27 -12.90
N PHE A 122 -22.68 16.84 -13.06
CA PHE A 122 -22.40 17.84 -14.08
C PHE A 122 -22.58 17.26 -15.50
N LYS A 123 -22.03 16.07 -15.76
CA LYS A 123 -22.19 15.39 -17.06
C LYS A 123 -23.66 15.03 -17.37
N ASN A 124 -24.42 14.63 -16.35
CA ASN A 124 -25.83 14.26 -16.50
C ASN A 124 -26.74 15.42 -16.88
N ILE A 125 -26.29 16.68 -16.76
CA ILE A 125 -27.03 17.86 -17.24
C ILE A 125 -27.12 17.84 -18.78
N PHE A 126 -26.07 17.34 -19.46
CA PHE A 126 -25.95 17.39 -20.92
C PHE A 126 -26.16 16.04 -21.61
N ARG A 127 -26.47 14.96 -20.84
CA ARG A 127 -26.62 13.59 -21.37
C ARG A 127 -28.07 13.13 -21.34
N SER A 128 -28.51 12.51 -22.45
CA SER A 128 -29.83 11.86 -22.54
C SER A 128 -29.88 10.59 -21.65
N LYS A 129 -28.79 9.78 -21.58
CA LYS A 129 -28.68 8.63 -20.71
C LYS A 129 -27.83 9.00 -19.48
N LYS A 130 -28.46 9.05 -18.30
CA LYS A 130 -27.83 9.44 -17.04
C LYS A 130 -26.97 8.32 -16.48
N GLU A 131 -25.78 8.66 -16.01
CA GLU A 131 -24.91 7.74 -15.22
C GLU A 131 -25.40 7.70 -13.76
N GLU A 132 -25.34 6.52 -13.15
CA GLU A 132 -25.68 6.35 -11.73
C GLU A 132 -24.61 6.95 -10.81
N LEU A 133 -25.07 7.50 -9.69
CA LEU A 133 -24.16 8.03 -8.66
C LEU A 133 -23.60 6.88 -7.82
N ILE A 134 -22.34 7.03 -7.38
CA ILE A 134 -21.74 6.11 -6.42
C ILE A 134 -22.47 6.27 -5.08
N PRO A 135 -23.00 5.21 -4.47
CA PRO A 135 -23.62 5.28 -3.15
C PRO A 135 -22.61 5.72 -2.09
N ILE A 136 -22.93 6.78 -1.36
CA ILE A 136 -22.12 7.29 -0.25
C ILE A 136 -22.95 7.13 1.01
N THR A 137 -22.65 6.07 1.77
CA THR A 137 -23.38 5.71 2.99
C THR A 137 -22.69 6.20 4.27
N THR A 138 -21.45 6.72 4.17
CA THR A 138 -20.61 6.99 5.32
C THR A 138 -20.19 8.45 5.40
N THR A 139 -20.13 9.02 6.61
CA THR A 139 -19.60 10.36 6.88
C THR A 139 -18.16 10.29 7.42
N LYS A 140 -17.48 11.45 7.49
CA LYS A 140 -16.13 11.51 8.09
C LYS A 140 -16.12 11.18 9.57
N GLU A 141 -17.18 11.58 10.28
CA GLU A 141 -17.34 11.31 11.71
C GLU A 141 -17.53 9.81 11.95
N GLN A 142 -18.37 9.17 11.15
CA GLN A 142 -18.57 7.70 11.21
C GLN A 142 -17.27 6.94 10.91
N ILE A 143 -16.50 7.35 9.90
CA ILE A 143 -15.19 6.76 9.59
C ILE A 143 -14.25 6.86 10.80
N LYS A 144 -14.17 8.04 11.45
CA LYS A 144 -13.31 8.23 12.64
C LYS A 144 -13.77 7.39 13.81
N SER A 145 -15.08 7.33 14.06
CA SER A 145 -15.66 6.54 15.15
C SER A 145 -15.40 5.05 14.96
N GLU A 146 -15.67 4.55 13.78
CA GLU A 146 -15.45 3.13 13.45
C GLU A 146 -13.96 2.75 13.50
N THR A 147 -13.10 3.60 12.94
CA THR A 147 -11.64 3.38 12.99
C THR A 147 -11.13 3.39 14.44
N LYS A 148 -11.70 4.27 15.31
CA LYS A 148 -11.35 4.31 16.73
C LYS A 148 -11.76 3.02 17.42
N LYS A 149 -12.96 2.52 17.18
CA LYS A 149 -13.46 1.26 17.74
C LYS A 149 -12.55 0.09 17.34
N GLN A 150 -12.24 -0.04 16.06
CA GLN A 150 -11.33 -1.09 15.55
C GLN A 150 -9.93 -0.98 16.16
N ALA A 151 -9.38 0.23 16.28
CA ALA A 151 -8.07 0.45 16.90
C ALA A 151 -8.04 0.07 18.38
N LEU A 152 -9.09 0.40 19.14
CA LEU A 152 -9.22 0.02 20.55
C LEU A 152 -9.36 -1.50 20.71
N GLU A 153 -10.12 -2.15 19.83
CA GLU A 153 -10.24 -3.60 19.83
C GLU A 153 -8.90 -4.29 19.55
N LEU A 154 -8.12 -3.79 18.58
CA LEU A 154 -6.78 -4.30 18.31
C LEU A 154 -5.83 -4.13 19.49
N LEU A 155 -5.83 -2.94 20.12
CA LEU A 155 -4.99 -2.67 21.28
C LEU A 155 -5.41 -3.46 22.53
N GLY A 156 -6.66 -3.84 22.64
CA GLY A 156 -7.15 -4.69 23.73
C GLY A 156 -6.81 -6.19 23.59
N ARG A 157 -6.23 -6.61 22.46
CA ARG A 157 -5.76 -7.98 22.23
C ARG A 157 -4.30 -8.21 22.63
N ILE A 158 -3.59 -7.13 22.98
CA ILE A 158 -2.19 -7.13 23.41
C ILE A 158 -2.13 -7.13 24.91
#